data_caf2bcff40be4b0fb351a17663712059
#
_entry.id   caf2bcff40be4b0fb351a17663712059
#
_cell.length_a   1.000
_cell.length_b   1.000
_cell.length_c   1.000
_cell.angle_alpha   90.00
_cell.angle_beta   90.00
_cell.angle_gamma   90.00
#
_symmetry.space_group_name_H-M   'P 1'
#
loop_
_entity.id
_entity.type
_entity.pdbx_description
1 polymer ?
#
loop_
_entity_poly.entity_id
_entity_poly.type
_entity_poly.pdbx_seq_one_letter_code
_entity_poly.pdbx_strand_id
1 'polypeptide(L)'
;IEQTVSEDNTPIALAGGGRYDYLARQIGSKKDVPGVGFSIGVDRIVASPWYKKLAPRILKKPKIYFIQLGGEAKLKSLNVIEILRKAHIPIAQSLSKDSLGSQLAIAEKLAIPYTLIFGVKEALDNSVIVRNMSNRSQDTVKLSKLLDYLKELK
;
A
#
# COMPACT_ATOMS: atom_id res chain seq x y z
N ILE A 1 -20.08 -4.91 -10.66
CA ILE A 1 -18.87 -5.05 -11.49
C ILE A 1 -18.88 -6.40 -12.18
N GLU A 2 -18.87 -6.34 -13.46
CA GLU A 2 -19.17 -7.35 -14.46
C GLU A 2 -17.94 -8.21 -14.81
N GLN A 3 -18.05 -9.30 -15.38
CA GLN A 3 -18.86 -10.36 -15.94
C GLN A 3 -17.92 -11.43 -16.43
N THR A 4 -17.90 -12.56 -15.85
CA THR A 4 -17.60 -13.78 -16.59
C THR A 4 -18.93 -14.45 -16.90
N VAL A 5 -19.05 -14.98 -18.09
CA VAL A 5 -20.21 -15.75 -18.51
C VAL A 5 -19.88 -17.19 -18.16
N SER A 6 -20.82 -17.89 -17.47
CA SER A 6 -20.72 -19.34 -17.28
C SER A 6 -20.85 -20.09 -18.62
N GLU A 7 -20.58 -21.38 -18.62
CA GLU A 7 -20.76 -22.23 -19.81
C GLU A 7 -22.19 -22.12 -20.37
N ASP A 8 -23.16 -21.82 -19.53
CA ASP A 8 -24.58 -21.62 -19.90
C ASP A 8 -24.91 -20.18 -20.30
N ASN A 9 -23.93 -19.34 -20.58
CA ASN A 9 -24.07 -17.93 -20.96
C ASN A 9 -24.75 -17.02 -19.90
N THR A 10 -24.82 -17.46 -18.64
CA THR A 10 -25.35 -16.66 -17.54
C THR A 10 -24.28 -15.75 -16.94
N PRO A 11 -24.58 -14.46 -16.67
CA PRO A 11 -23.63 -13.56 -16.05
C PRO A 11 -23.31 -13.96 -14.60
N ILE A 12 -22.03 -14.08 -14.29
CA ILE A 12 -21.56 -14.38 -12.93
C ILE A 12 -20.98 -13.12 -12.30
N ALA A 13 -21.45 -12.76 -11.11
CA ALA A 13 -20.89 -11.65 -10.37
C ALA A 13 -19.45 -11.97 -9.91
N LEU A 14 -18.50 -11.12 -10.28
CA LEU A 14 -17.11 -11.23 -9.86
C LEU A 14 -16.84 -10.54 -8.52
N ALA A 15 -17.55 -9.45 -8.26
CA ALA A 15 -17.42 -8.68 -7.04
C ALA A 15 -18.74 -7.96 -6.74
N GLY A 16 -19.02 -7.73 -5.47
CA GLY A 16 -20.18 -6.98 -5.03
C GLY A 16 -19.94 -6.37 -3.66
N GLY A 17 -20.62 -5.28 -3.40
CA GLY A 17 -20.55 -4.61 -2.13
C GLY A 17 -21.42 -3.38 -2.10
N GLY A 18 -21.45 -2.71 -0.96
CA GLY A 18 -22.28 -1.53 -0.79
C GLY A 18 -22.06 -0.86 0.55
N ARG A 19 -22.84 0.19 0.75
CA ARG A 19 -22.93 0.91 2.01
C ARG A 19 -24.14 0.40 2.79
N TYR A 20 -23.93 0.06 4.05
CA TYR A 20 -24.90 -0.66 4.89
C TYR A 20 -25.14 0.06 6.23
N ASP A 21 -25.40 1.37 6.22
CA ASP A 21 -25.52 2.19 7.42
C ASP A 21 -26.63 1.74 8.36
N TYR A 22 -27.69 1.11 7.82
CA TYR A 22 -28.83 0.63 8.61
C TYR A 22 -28.75 -0.85 8.98
N LEU A 23 -27.74 -1.57 8.55
CA LEU A 23 -27.64 -3.01 8.80
C LEU A 23 -27.62 -3.32 10.29
N ALA A 24 -26.85 -2.57 11.07
CA ALA A 24 -26.77 -2.77 12.51
C ALA A 24 -28.15 -2.68 13.17
N ARG A 25 -28.98 -1.72 12.76
CA ARG A 25 -30.36 -1.57 13.27
C ARG A 25 -31.25 -2.75 12.86
N GLN A 26 -31.13 -3.24 11.65
CA GLN A 26 -31.90 -4.39 11.17
C GLN A 26 -31.60 -5.68 11.94
N ILE A 27 -30.37 -5.82 12.45
CA ILE A 27 -29.96 -6.97 13.28
C ILE A 27 -30.06 -6.70 14.79
N GLY A 28 -30.80 -5.65 15.21
CA GLY A 28 -31.16 -5.41 16.59
C GLY A 28 -30.35 -4.36 17.35
N SER A 29 -29.43 -3.66 16.71
CA SER A 29 -28.73 -2.52 17.34
C SER A 29 -29.70 -1.35 17.57
N LYS A 30 -29.54 -0.66 18.73
CA LYS A 30 -30.27 0.58 19.03
C LYS A 30 -29.67 1.81 18.31
N LYS A 31 -28.50 1.68 17.70
CA LYS A 31 -27.76 2.77 17.04
C LYS A 31 -27.53 2.45 15.58
N ASP A 32 -27.57 3.48 14.76
CA ASP A 32 -27.07 3.39 13.39
C ASP A 32 -25.54 3.34 13.42
N VAL A 33 -24.96 2.37 12.73
CA VAL A 33 -23.51 2.20 12.61
C VAL A 33 -23.20 2.25 11.14
N PRO A 34 -22.51 3.31 10.67
CA PRO A 34 -22.08 3.38 9.28
C PRO A 34 -21.22 2.16 8.92
N GLY A 35 -21.57 1.50 7.85
CA GLY A 35 -20.88 0.29 7.39
C GLY A 35 -20.69 0.29 5.89
N VAL A 36 -19.56 -0.22 5.44
CA VAL A 36 -19.28 -0.52 4.04
C VAL A 36 -18.71 -1.92 3.96
N GLY A 37 -19.22 -2.71 3.02
CA GLY A 37 -18.75 -4.06 2.79
C GLY A 37 -18.48 -4.32 1.31
N PHE A 38 -17.52 -5.19 1.05
CA PHE A 38 -17.15 -5.57 -0.29
C PHE A 38 -16.63 -7.01 -0.31
N SER A 39 -17.08 -7.79 -1.29
CA SER A 39 -16.65 -9.17 -1.48
C SER A 39 -16.19 -9.40 -2.92
N ILE A 40 -15.14 -10.18 -3.09
CA ILE A 40 -14.56 -10.54 -4.39
C ILE A 40 -14.48 -12.05 -4.51
N GLY A 41 -14.99 -12.59 -5.63
CA GLY A 41 -14.81 -13.99 -6.00
C GLY A 41 -13.44 -14.22 -6.64
N VAL A 42 -12.40 -14.42 -5.82
CA VAL A 42 -11.01 -14.57 -6.31
C VAL A 42 -10.88 -15.74 -7.28
N ASP A 43 -11.47 -16.89 -6.95
CA ASP A 43 -11.44 -18.08 -7.82
C ASP A 43 -12.11 -17.82 -9.17
N ARG A 44 -13.21 -17.07 -9.19
CA ARG A 44 -13.91 -16.67 -10.43
C ARG A 44 -13.04 -15.78 -11.30
N ILE A 45 -12.31 -14.83 -10.68
CA ILE A 45 -11.38 -13.95 -11.39
C ILE A 45 -10.24 -14.76 -11.99
N VAL A 46 -9.59 -15.62 -11.20
CA VAL A 46 -8.44 -16.41 -11.64
C VAL A 46 -8.84 -17.42 -12.74
N ALA A 47 -10.04 -17.99 -12.66
CA ALA A 47 -10.56 -18.90 -13.67
C ALA A 47 -10.93 -18.21 -14.98
N SER A 48 -11.13 -16.89 -15.00
CA SER A 48 -11.59 -16.16 -16.17
C SER A 48 -10.60 -16.22 -17.35
N PRO A 49 -11.12 -16.30 -18.60
CA PRO A 49 -10.25 -16.36 -19.78
C PRO A 49 -9.34 -15.14 -19.97
N TRP A 50 -9.80 -13.95 -19.56
CA TRP A 50 -9.01 -12.72 -19.65
C TRP A 50 -7.89 -12.67 -18.61
N TYR A 51 -8.07 -13.23 -17.40
CA TYR A 51 -7.00 -13.34 -16.42
C TYR A 51 -5.89 -14.26 -16.90
N LYS A 52 -6.25 -15.38 -17.54
CA LYS A 52 -5.28 -16.32 -18.11
C LYS A 52 -4.40 -15.70 -19.22
N LYS A 53 -4.89 -14.64 -19.87
CA LYS A 53 -4.13 -13.88 -20.88
C LYS A 53 -3.19 -12.84 -20.27
N LEU A 54 -3.32 -12.53 -18.98
CA LEU A 54 -2.42 -11.60 -18.30
C LEU A 54 -1.08 -12.31 -18.08
N ALA A 55 -0.02 -11.79 -18.71
CA ALA A 55 1.33 -12.23 -18.35
C ALA A 55 1.60 -11.95 -16.87
N PRO A 56 2.16 -12.90 -16.12
CA PRO A 56 2.51 -12.66 -14.74
C PRO A 56 3.50 -11.49 -14.67
N ARG A 57 3.09 -10.40 -14.01
CA ARG A 57 4.02 -9.32 -13.72
C ARG A 57 5.02 -9.83 -12.69
N ILE A 58 6.25 -9.99 -13.08
CA ILE A 58 7.35 -10.22 -12.14
C ILE A 58 7.45 -8.94 -11.31
N LEU A 59 6.91 -8.97 -10.10
CA LEU A 59 7.04 -7.86 -9.17
C LEU A 59 8.53 -7.75 -8.81
N LYS A 60 9.14 -6.65 -9.21
CA LYS A 60 10.52 -6.34 -8.78
C LYS A 60 10.53 -6.31 -7.26
N LYS A 61 11.48 -7.02 -6.66
CA LYS A 61 11.66 -6.96 -5.21
C LYS A 61 11.88 -5.50 -4.79
N PRO A 62 11.16 -5.00 -3.76
CA PRO A 62 11.33 -3.64 -3.31
C PRO A 62 12.74 -3.45 -2.76
N LYS A 63 13.43 -2.41 -3.22
CA LYS A 63 14.73 -1.98 -2.67
C LYS A 63 14.57 -0.95 -1.55
N ILE A 64 13.35 -0.51 -1.31
CA ILE A 64 13.02 0.55 -0.37
C ILE A 64 11.93 0.05 0.58
N TYR A 65 12.14 0.24 1.87
CA TYR A 65 11.10 0.08 2.89
C TYR A 65 10.68 1.45 3.39
N PHE A 66 9.37 1.74 3.35
CA PHE A 66 8.83 3.02 3.77
C PHE A 66 8.32 2.93 5.21
N ILE A 67 8.94 3.71 6.10
CA ILE A 67 8.64 3.80 7.53
C ILE A 67 7.82 5.06 7.80
N GLN A 68 6.72 4.89 8.52
CA GLN A 68 5.80 5.97 8.86
C GLN A 68 5.67 6.07 10.38
N LEU A 69 5.84 7.27 10.93
CA LEU A 69 5.83 7.52 12.37
C LEU A 69 4.79 8.56 12.75
N GLY A 70 3.72 8.12 13.43
CA GLY A 70 2.62 8.96 13.89
C GLY A 70 1.46 9.08 12.89
N GLY A 71 0.25 9.35 13.41
CA GLY A 71 -0.99 9.33 12.63
C GLY A 71 -1.04 10.38 11.52
N GLU A 72 -0.63 11.63 11.79
CA GLU A 72 -0.58 12.68 10.77
C GLU A 72 0.44 12.37 9.67
N ALA A 73 1.62 11.85 10.05
CA ALA A 73 2.62 11.43 9.08
C ALA A 73 2.11 10.29 8.19
N LYS A 74 1.34 9.35 8.75
CA LYS A 74 0.70 8.29 7.96
C LYS A 74 -0.23 8.84 6.88
N LEU A 75 -1.06 9.83 7.20
CA LEU A 75 -1.95 10.46 6.20
C LEU A 75 -1.15 11.21 5.12
N LYS A 76 -0.19 12.03 5.52
CA LYS A 76 0.65 12.78 4.59
C LYS A 76 1.55 11.87 3.74
N SER A 77 1.94 10.72 4.28
CA SER A 77 2.76 9.72 3.57
C SER A 77 2.08 9.17 2.32
N LEU A 78 0.75 9.17 2.24
CA LEU A 78 0.02 8.70 1.05
C LEU A 78 0.43 9.48 -0.20
N ASN A 79 0.69 10.79 -0.08
CA ASN A 79 1.19 11.60 -1.19
C ASN A 79 2.59 11.15 -1.63
N VAL A 80 3.48 10.84 -0.68
CA VAL A 80 4.84 10.37 -1.00
C VAL A 80 4.78 9.00 -1.67
N ILE A 81 3.93 8.11 -1.17
CA ILE A 81 3.70 6.78 -1.74
C ILE A 81 3.19 6.91 -3.19
N GLU A 82 2.25 7.84 -3.43
CA GLU A 82 1.72 8.06 -4.77
C GLU A 82 2.78 8.61 -5.74
N ILE A 83 3.68 9.48 -5.27
CA ILE A 83 4.83 9.96 -6.05
C ILE A 83 5.72 8.78 -6.46
N LEU A 84 6.06 7.91 -5.51
CA LEU A 84 6.91 6.72 -5.76
C LEU A 84 6.20 5.72 -6.70
N ARG A 85 4.89 5.51 -6.51
CA ARG A 85 4.08 4.64 -7.36
C ARG A 85 4.05 5.13 -8.83
N LYS A 86 3.83 6.43 -9.04
CA LYS A 86 3.87 7.05 -10.38
C LYS A 86 5.24 6.93 -11.04
N ALA A 87 6.29 6.97 -10.25
CA ALA A 87 7.67 6.78 -10.73
C ALA A 87 8.05 5.30 -10.90
N HIS A 88 7.11 4.36 -10.71
CA HIS A 88 7.34 2.91 -10.78
C HIS A 88 8.45 2.41 -9.84
N ILE A 89 8.62 3.05 -8.69
CA ILE A 89 9.56 2.64 -7.64
C ILE A 89 8.81 1.75 -6.65
N PRO A 90 9.10 0.44 -6.63
CA PRO A 90 8.43 -0.49 -5.72
C PRO A 90 8.93 -0.27 -4.30
N ILE A 91 7.98 -0.13 -3.36
CA ILE A 91 8.24 -0.01 -1.94
C ILE A 91 7.56 -1.11 -1.16
N ALA A 92 8.16 -1.49 -0.02
CA ALA A 92 7.49 -2.25 1.03
C ALA A 92 7.14 -1.33 2.19
N GLN A 93 6.07 -1.60 2.90
CA GLN A 93 5.65 -0.86 4.09
C GLN A 93 4.80 -1.72 5.00
N SER A 94 4.65 -1.31 6.25
CA SER A 94 3.68 -1.88 7.19
C SER A 94 2.82 -0.77 7.77
N LEU A 95 1.50 -0.90 7.66
CA LEU A 95 0.55 0.06 8.23
C LEU A 95 0.21 -0.26 9.70
N SER A 96 0.48 -1.49 10.15
CA SER A 96 0.13 -1.97 11.48
C SER A 96 1.21 -1.73 12.55
N LYS A 97 2.41 -1.30 12.17
CA LYS A 97 3.51 -1.04 13.10
C LYS A 97 3.76 0.46 13.22
N ASP A 98 3.90 0.91 14.47
CA ASP A 98 4.02 2.34 14.78
C ASP A 98 5.41 2.75 15.26
N SER A 99 6.21 1.81 15.80
CA SER A 99 7.55 2.14 16.28
C SER A 99 8.60 2.04 15.18
N LEU A 100 9.57 2.95 15.22
CA LEU A 100 10.70 2.95 14.30
C LEU A 100 11.48 1.62 14.34
N GLY A 101 11.78 1.14 15.56
CA GLY A 101 12.55 -0.09 15.75
C GLY A 101 11.87 -1.31 15.13
N SER A 102 10.55 -1.48 15.33
CA SER A 102 9.82 -2.61 14.75
C SER A 102 9.78 -2.57 13.22
N GLN A 103 9.69 -1.38 12.63
CA GLN A 103 9.67 -1.23 11.17
C GLN A 103 11.07 -1.44 10.57
N LEU A 104 12.14 -0.97 11.23
CA LEU A 104 13.52 -1.25 10.82
C LEU A 104 13.83 -2.74 10.88
N ALA A 105 13.40 -3.44 11.92
CA ALA A 105 13.59 -4.90 12.02
C ALA A 105 12.89 -5.66 10.88
N ILE A 106 11.72 -5.19 10.42
CA ILE A 106 11.06 -5.77 9.25
C ILE A 106 11.88 -5.52 7.97
N ALA A 107 12.38 -4.30 7.77
CA ALA A 107 13.21 -3.97 6.62
C ALA A 107 14.47 -4.83 6.57
N GLU A 108 15.11 -5.06 7.72
CA GLU A 108 16.28 -5.93 7.88
C GLU A 108 15.94 -7.39 7.56
N LYS A 109 14.84 -7.92 8.13
CA LYS A 109 14.35 -9.28 7.84
C LYS A 109 14.05 -9.50 6.35
N LEU A 110 13.57 -8.49 5.66
CA LEU A 110 13.29 -8.53 4.22
C LEU A 110 14.55 -8.29 3.37
N ALA A 111 15.71 -8.05 4.00
CA ALA A 111 16.98 -7.71 3.35
C ALA A 111 16.85 -6.51 2.38
N ILE A 112 16.06 -5.50 2.77
CA ILE A 112 15.86 -4.29 1.97
C ILE A 112 17.00 -3.32 2.24
N PRO A 113 17.73 -2.84 1.21
CA PRO A 113 18.94 -2.06 1.41
C PRO A 113 18.70 -0.62 1.90
N TYR A 114 17.55 -0.04 1.60
CA TYR A 114 17.26 1.35 1.96
C TYR A 114 15.94 1.49 2.68
N THR A 115 15.87 2.40 3.65
CA THR A 115 14.60 2.80 4.29
C THR A 115 14.36 4.28 4.10
N LEU A 116 13.11 4.64 3.83
CA LEU A 116 12.61 6.01 3.87
C LEU A 116 11.88 6.21 5.18
N ILE A 117 12.33 7.13 6.01
CA ILE A 117 11.70 7.43 7.31
C ILE A 117 10.95 8.75 7.18
N PHE A 118 9.67 8.70 7.48
CA PHE A 118 8.77 9.84 7.37
C PHE A 118 7.97 9.99 8.67
N GLY A 119 8.37 10.93 9.48
CA GLY A 119 7.72 11.30 10.73
C GLY A 119 7.03 12.65 10.65
N VAL A 120 6.57 13.14 11.79
CA VAL A 120 5.88 14.44 11.89
C VAL A 120 6.78 15.59 11.46
N LYS A 121 8.06 15.58 11.85
CA LYS A 121 9.03 16.60 11.47
C LYS A 121 9.25 16.62 9.96
N GLU A 122 9.49 15.46 9.37
CA GLU A 122 9.70 15.33 7.93
C GLU A 122 8.45 15.78 7.13
N ALA A 123 7.26 15.50 7.67
CA ALA A 123 6.00 15.92 7.08
C ALA A 123 5.79 17.45 7.11
N LEU A 124 6.31 18.15 8.12
CA LEU A 124 6.30 19.61 8.21
C LEU A 124 7.34 20.23 7.29
N ASP A 125 8.53 19.65 7.24
CA ASP A 125 9.67 20.15 6.46
C ASP A 125 9.61 19.77 4.98
N ASN A 126 8.58 19.05 4.53
CA ASN A 126 8.48 18.47 3.19
C ASN A 126 9.78 17.72 2.79
N SER A 127 10.24 16.88 3.68
CA SER A 127 11.47 16.10 3.53
C SER A 127 11.22 14.63 3.91
N VAL A 128 12.21 13.79 3.68
CA VAL A 128 12.23 12.39 4.12
C VAL A 128 13.66 12.03 4.48
N ILE A 129 13.86 11.19 5.47
CA ILE A 129 15.20 10.66 5.79
C ILE A 129 15.38 9.37 4.96
N VAL A 130 16.42 9.34 4.16
CA VAL A 130 16.88 8.14 3.44
C VAL A 130 17.98 7.49 4.26
N ARG A 131 17.78 6.24 4.68
CA ARG A 131 18.75 5.49 5.47
C ARG A 131 19.23 4.29 4.68
N ASN A 132 20.54 4.17 4.56
CA ASN A 132 21.21 2.96 4.07
C ASN A 132 21.26 1.93 5.20
N MET A 133 20.76 0.73 4.98
CA MET A 133 20.69 -0.31 6.01
C MET A 133 22.04 -0.98 6.27
N SER A 134 22.97 -0.97 5.31
CA SER A 134 24.28 -1.62 5.44
C SER A 134 25.24 -0.83 6.35
N ASN A 135 25.41 0.47 6.06
CA ASN A 135 26.36 1.34 6.80
C ASN A 135 25.66 2.26 7.81
N ARG A 136 24.30 2.24 7.85
CA ARG A 136 23.46 3.06 8.72
C ARG A 136 23.55 4.57 8.49
N SER A 137 24.17 5.02 7.39
CA SER A 137 24.16 6.44 7.03
C SER A 137 22.74 6.94 6.77
N GLN A 138 22.52 8.22 7.01
CA GLN A 138 21.22 8.86 6.85
C GLN A 138 21.39 10.22 6.20
N ASP A 139 20.60 10.47 5.18
CA ASP A 139 20.51 11.74 4.48
C ASP A 139 19.10 12.29 4.53
N THR A 140 18.94 13.58 4.81
CA THR A 140 17.64 14.24 4.74
C THR A 140 17.46 14.85 3.37
N VAL A 141 16.45 14.36 2.64
CA VAL A 141 16.19 14.74 1.25
C VAL A 141 14.85 15.45 1.16
N LYS A 142 14.78 16.59 0.49
CA LYS A 142 13.50 17.26 0.20
C LYS A 142 12.65 16.42 -0.76
N LEU A 143 11.33 16.38 -0.55
CA LEU A 143 10.43 15.57 -1.38
C LEU A 143 10.51 15.93 -2.86
N SER A 144 10.78 17.20 -3.19
CA SER A 144 10.98 17.66 -4.57
C SER A 144 12.20 17.05 -5.27
N LYS A 145 13.20 16.61 -4.51
CA LYS A 145 14.44 16.00 -5.01
C LYS A 145 14.49 14.48 -4.79
N LEU A 146 13.48 13.92 -4.15
CA LEU A 146 13.47 12.51 -3.74
C LEU A 146 13.64 11.55 -4.92
N LEU A 147 12.92 11.78 -6.01
CA LEU A 147 12.96 10.86 -7.16
C LEU A 147 14.34 10.83 -7.82
N ASP A 148 15.00 11.98 -7.93
CA ASP A 148 16.31 12.05 -8.54
C ASP A 148 17.36 11.40 -7.63
N TYR A 149 17.29 11.69 -6.33
CA TYR A 149 18.14 11.04 -5.34
C TYR A 149 18.00 9.52 -5.37
N LEU A 150 16.76 8.99 -5.45
CA LEU A 150 16.53 7.54 -5.47
C LEU A 150 17.02 6.86 -6.76
N LYS A 151 17.08 7.58 -7.89
CA LYS A 151 17.66 7.05 -9.15
C LYS A 151 19.18 6.89 -9.05
N GLU A 152 19.85 7.72 -8.25
CA GLU A 152 21.29 7.67 -8.02
C GLU A 152 21.70 6.53 -7.07
N LEU A 153 20.77 6.02 -6.25
CA LEU A 153 21.00 4.88 -5.38
C LEU A 153 21.10 3.60 -6.23
N LYS A 154 22.30 3.11 -6.40
CA LYS A 154 22.62 1.87 -7.12
C LYS A 154 22.50 0.63 -6.23
#